data_f59a4677f6b4dd1b9c878cc413152547
#
_entry.id   f59a4677f6b4dd1b9c878cc413152547
#
_cell.length_a   1.000
_cell.length_b   1.000
_cell.length_c   1.000
_cell.angle_alpha   90.00
_cell.angle_beta   90.00
_cell.angle_gamma   90.00
#
_symmetry.space_group_name_H-M   'P 1'
#
loop_
_entity.id
_entity.type
_entity.pdbx_description
1 polymer ?
#
loop_
_entity_poly.entity_id
_entity_poly.type
_entity_poly.pdbx_seq_one_letter_code
_entity_poly.pdbx_strand_id
1 'polypeptide(L)'
;MSTAVDHFTSFVDALADLLEEGRAPVEANGDAMARRLYVSRFHLDRIVSSVAGEPPARFRRRILLERAAYRLLTSRMTILDVAVEAGYGSHEAFTRAFTKAYGVGPRRWRGRPTQIRLASPSDVHFHPPGSLRLPAQKKVTSMDLLTNMVEHHVWLTGEMIGCASRLTDEQLDAPIGLDVDEDVQTIRSLLSRLVGQMGMWNAAMDDRDYDWSLEEHESVASMRERLSVEGPTYLGHVGEVCEQGRLDDTFVDATCAQAEVFTYGGMIAHVLTFAAHRRTLVALALDAAGITDLGWGDPMRWVAEPHD
;
A
#
# COMPACT_ATOMS: atom_id res chain seq x y z
N MET A 1 15.57 -2.28 30.09
CA MET A 1 14.88 -3.59 30.31
C MET A 1 13.91 -3.77 29.17
N SER A 2 14.04 -4.85 28.39
CA SER A 2 13.12 -5.16 27.29
C SER A 2 11.72 -5.46 27.84
N THR A 3 10.69 -4.90 27.24
CA THR A 3 9.30 -5.08 27.67
C THR A 3 8.72 -6.41 27.16
N ALA A 4 7.59 -6.87 27.71
CA ALA A 4 6.90 -8.06 27.18
C ALA A 4 6.50 -7.87 25.71
N VAL A 5 6.20 -6.65 25.30
CA VAL A 5 5.86 -6.27 23.92
C VAL A 5 7.10 -6.42 23.02
N ASP A 6 8.28 -5.95 23.45
CA ASP A 6 9.52 -6.08 22.67
C ASP A 6 9.88 -7.55 22.43
N HIS A 7 9.73 -8.41 23.43
CA HIS A 7 9.95 -9.85 23.29
C HIS A 7 8.91 -10.52 22.38
N PHE A 8 7.66 -10.06 22.42
CA PHE A 8 6.64 -10.56 21.51
C PHE A 8 6.91 -10.12 20.07
N THR A 9 7.32 -8.86 19.85
CA THR A 9 7.76 -8.38 18.54
C THR A 9 8.90 -9.24 18.00
N SER A 10 9.95 -9.46 18.80
CA SER A 10 11.06 -10.33 18.41
C SER A 10 10.63 -11.77 18.09
N PHE A 11 9.60 -12.29 18.76
CA PHE A 11 9.02 -13.61 18.45
C PHE A 11 8.31 -13.61 17.10
N VAL A 12 7.56 -12.56 16.79
CA VAL A 12 6.85 -12.41 15.50
C VAL A 12 7.85 -12.27 14.37
N ASP A 13 8.88 -11.43 14.52
CA ASP A 13 9.95 -11.23 13.54
C ASP A 13 10.70 -12.55 13.27
N ALA A 14 11.11 -13.24 14.31
CA ALA A 14 11.79 -14.54 14.17
C ALA A 14 10.90 -15.61 13.48
N LEU A 15 9.59 -15.57 13.69
CA LEU A 15 8.66 -16.45 12.99
C LEU A 15 8.48 -16.01 11.52
N ALA A 16 8.48 -14.71 11.23
CA ALA A 16 8.43 -14.18 9.89
C ALA A 16 9.64 -14.62 9.06
N ASP A 17 10.87 -14.45 9.59
CA ASP A 17 12.10 -14.93 8.95
C ASP A 17 12.01 -16.42 8.58
N LEU A 18 11.56 -17.26 9.55
CA LEU A 18 11.44 -18.70 9.32
C LEU A 18 10.36 -19.05 8.27
N LEU A 19 9.32 -18.23 8.14
CA LEU A 19 8.29 -18.39 7.10
C LEU A 19 8.86 -18.04 5.72
N GLU A 20 9.63 -16.98 5.60
CA GLU A 20 10.28 -16.55 4.35
C GLU A 20 11.31 -17.58 3.89
N GLU A 21 12.12 -18.10 4.82
CA GLU A 21 13.10 -19.16 4.56
C GLU A 21 12.47 -20.54 4.31
N GLY A 22 11.15 -20.72 4.48
CA GLY A 22 10.47 -22.01 4.38
C GLY A 22 10.77 -22.98 5.52
N ARG A 23 11.39 -22.52 6.60
CA ARG A 23 11.86 -23.33 7.76
C ARG A 23 10.88 -23.37 8.93
N ALA A 24 9.86 -22.52 8.92
CA ALA A 24 8.87 -22.40 10.00
C ALA A 24 8.20 -23.72 10.40
N PRO A 25 7.87 -24.66 9.51
CA PRO A 25 7.27 -25.95 9.89
C PRO A 25 8.10 -26.76 10.87
N VAL A 26 9.42 -26.70 10.76
CA VAL A 26 10.36 -27.49 11.55
C VAL A 26 10.93 -26.68 12.71
N GLU A 27 11.37 -25.46 12.45
CA GLU A 27 12.18 -24.66 13.37
C GLU A 27 11.37 -23.66 14.23
N ALA A 28 10.11 -23.41 13.91
CA ALA A 28 9.26 -22.56 14.74
C ALA A 28 8.58 -23.32 15.90
N ASN A 29 9.11 -24.49 16.32
CA ASN A 29 8.62 -25.11 17.56
C ASN A 29 9.06 -24.27 18.78
N GLY A 30 8.32 -24.41 19.88
CA GLY A 30 8.52 -23.51 21.01
C GLY A 30 9.90 -23.58 21.66
N ASP A 31 10.57 -24.73 21.63
CA ASP A 31 11.91 -24.86 22.20
C ASP A 31 12.97 -24.23 21.29
N ALA A 32 12.82 -24.38 19.97
CA ALA A 32 13.69 -23.75 19.00
C ALA A 32 13.52 -22.21 19.02
N MET A 33 12.29 -21.73 19.11
CA MET A 33 11.99 -20.30 19.23
C MET A 33 12.53 -19.71 20.54
N ALA A 34 12.37 -20.42 21.67
CA ALA A 34 12.90 -19.98 22.94
C ALA A 34 14.44 -19.87 22.92
N ARG A 35 15.14 -20.84 22.31
CA ARG A 35 16.60 -20.78 22.09
C ARG A 35 16.99 -19.61 21.17
N ARG A 36 16.27 -19.41 20.06
CA ARG A 36 16.55 -18.32 19.10
C ARG A 36 16.43 -16.95 19.75
N LEU A 37 15.50 -16.80 20.71
CA LEU A 37 15.25 -15.54 21.43
C LEU A 37 16.03 -15.44 22.77
N TYR A 38 16.88 -16.42 23.08
CA TYR A 38 17.65 -16.44 24.32
C TYR A 38 16.81 -16.36 25.61
N VAL A 39 15.60 -16.96 25.57
CA VAL A 39 14.70 -17.01 26.72
C VAL A 39 14.36 -18.47 27.11
N SER A 40 13.86 -18.68 28.31
CA SER A 40 13.31 -19.98 28.67
C SER A 40 11.98 -20.24 27.97
N ARG A 41 11.68 -21.52 27.72
CA ARG A 41 10.39 -21.91 27.11
C ARG A 41 9.19 -21.39 27.91
N PHE A 42 9.26 -21.47 29.23
CA PHE A 42 8.20 -20.97 30.11
C PHE A 42 8.02 -19.46 29.99
N HIS A 43 9.12 -18.71 29.84
CA HIS A 43 9.09 -17.27 29.68
C HIS A 43 8.46 -16.88 28.31
N LEU A 44 8.84 -17.58 27.24
CA LEU A 44 8.25 -17.41 25.91
C LEU A 44 6.73 -17.68 25.93
N ASP A 45 6.32 -18.82 26.51
CA ASP A 45 4.89 -19.20 26.60
C ASP A 45 4.08 -18.13 27.35
N ARG A 46 4.63 -17.59 28.44
CA ARG A 46 3.98 -16.54 29.22
C ARG A 46 3.86 -15.21 28.44
N ILE A 47 4.94 -14.78 27.79
CA ILE A 47 4.95 -13.54 27.01
C ILE A 47 3.95 -13.64 25.86
N VAL A 48 4.09 -14.66 25.02
CA VAL A 48 3.21 -14.80 23.85
C VAL A 48 1.74 -14.94 24.27
N SER A 49 1.45 -15.74 25.33
CA SER A 49 0.08 -15.89 25.80
C SER A 49 -0.50 -14.59 26.38
N SER A 50 0.31 -13.77 27.04
CA SER A 50 -0.15 -12.51 27.64
C SER A 50 -0.37 -11.40 26.59
N VAL A 51 0.48 -11.33 25.56
CA VAL A 51 0.42 -10.29 24.53
C VAL A 51 -0.46 -10.70 23.36
N ALA A 52 -0.33 -11.94 22.88
CA ALA A 52 -1.12 -12.43 21.75
C ALA A 52 -2.51 -12.96 22.13
N GLY A 53 -2.80 -13.17 23.44
CA GLY A 53 -4.05 -13.77 23.90
C GLY A 53 -4.23 -15.23 23.50
N GLU A 54 -3.17 -15.89 22.99
CA GLU A 54 -3.16 -17.31 22.63
C GLU A 54 -1.78 -17.94 22.84
N PRO A 55 -1.69 -19.26 23.17
CA PRO A 55 -0.39 -19.92 23.33
C PRO A 55 0.42 -19.95 22.04
N PRO A 56 1.77 -19.93 22.10
CA PRO A 56 2.67 -19.92 20.91
C PRO A 56 2.35 -21.01 19.89
N ALA A 57 2.02 -22.21 20.35
CA ALA A 57 1.69 -23.34 19.46
C ALA A 57 0.39 -23.10 18.66
N ARG A 58 -0.59 -22.43 19.29
CA ARG A 58 -1.85 -22.07 18.63
C ARG A 58 -1.63 -20.92 17.66
N PHE A 59 -0.90 -19.88 18.08
CA PHE A 59 -0.48 -18.76 17.26
C PHE A 59 0.22 -19.24 15.97
N ARG A 60 1.31 -20.02 16.13
CA ARG A 60 2.04 -20.59 15.00
C ARG A 60 1.13 -21.42 14.07
N ARG A 61 0.30 -22.32 14.63
CA ARG A 61 -0.60 -23.15 13.83
C ARG A 61 -1.56 -22.31 13.00
N ARG A 62 -2.11 -21.25 13.57
CA ARG A 62 -3.00 -20.32 12.87
C ARG A 62 -2.29 -19.64 11.70
N ILE A 63 -1.11 -19.08 11.93
CA ILE A 63 -0.30 -18.46 10.89
C ILE A 63 0.04 -19.42 9.75
N LEU A 64 0.43 -20.64 10.06
CA LEU A 64 0.72 -21.66 9.04
C LEU A 64 -0.53 -22.08 8.24
N LEU A 65 -1.72 -22.09 8.87
CA LEU A 65 -2.97 -22.36 8.16
C LEU A 65 -3.38 -21.18 7.27
N GLU A 66 -3.17 -19.94 7.69
CA GLU A 66 -3.40 -18.74 6.85
C GLU A 66 -2.46 -18.74 5.63
N ARG A 67 -1.17 -19.07 5.83
CA ARG A 67 -0.22 -19.25 4.73
C ARG A 67 -0.65 -20.38 3.79
N ALA A 68 -1.11 -21.50 4.33
CA ALA A 68 -1.62 -22.61 3.52
C ALA A 68 -2.84 -22.22 2.69
N ALA A 69 -3.77 -21.46 3.26
CA ALA A 69 -4.91 -20.92 2.54
C ALA A 69 -4.46 -20.02 1.37
N TYR A 70 -3.51 -19.13 1.60
CA TYR A 70 -2.90 -18.32 0.55
C TYR A 70 -2.26 -19.18 -0.56
N ARG A 71 -1.45 -20.19 -0.19
CA ARG A 71 -0.82 -21.13 -1.15
C ARG A 71 -1.85 -21.90 -1.99
N LEU A 72 -2.97 -22.29 -1.38
CA LEU A 72 -4.05 -22.95 -2.10
C LEU A 72 -4.65 -22.08 -3.22
N LEU A 73 -4.63 -20.76 -3.08
CA LEU A 73 -5.16 -19.80 -4.06
C LEU A 73 -4.12 -19.43 -5.12
N THR A 74 -2.90 -19.16 -4.70
CA THR A 74 -1.88 -18.50 -5.54
C THR A 74 -0.92 -19.46 -6.21
N SER A 75 -0.97 -20.76 -5.87
CA SER A 75 -0.07 -21.76 -6.44
C SER A 75 -0.82 -22.94 -7.06
N ARG A 76 -0.12 -23.68 -7.93
CA ARG A 76 -0.57 -24.96 -8.49
C ARG A 76 -0.17 -26.17 -7.64
N MET A 77 0.34 -25.94 -6.43
CA MET A 77 0.75 -27.00 -5.51
C MET A 77 -0.41 -27.98 -5.24
N THR A 78 -0.08 -29.25 -5.07
CA THR A 78 -1.07 -30.24 -4.62
C THR A 78 -1.46 -29.94 -3.15
N ILE A 79 -2.60 -30.44 -2.71
CA ILE A 79 -3.02 -30.27 -1.31
C ILE A 79 -2.00 -30.95 -0.35
N LEU A 80 -1.37 -32.04 -0.81
CA LEU A 80 -0.35 -32.73 -0.04
C LEU A 80 0.91 -31.86 0.11
N ASP A 81 1.37 -31.20 -0.96
CA ASP A 81 2.54 -30.31 -0.89
C ASP A 81 2.27 -29.12 0.04
N VAL A 82 1.07 -28.53 -0.05
CA VAL A 82 0.65 -27.46 0.88
C VAL A 82 0.59 -27.96 2.32
N ALA A 83 0.13 -29.19 2.55
CA ALA A 83 0.12 -29.80 3.88
C ALA A 83 1.52 -29.97 4.46
N VAL A 84 2.47 -30.43 3.62
CA VAL A 84 3.89 -30.59 4.02
C VAL A 84 4.49 -29.22 4.30
N GLU A 85 4.28 -28.22 3.44
CA GLU A 85 4.74 -26.84 3.65
C GLU A 85 4.15 -26.21 4.91
N ALA A 86 2.94 -26.59 5.31
CA ALA A 86 2.30 -26.16 6.55
C ALA A 86 2.73 -27.00 7.79
N GLY A 87 3.65 -27.95 7.62
CA GLY A 87 4.22 -28.76 8.72
C GLY A 87 3.35 -29.92 9.17
N TYR A 88 2.45 -30.42 8.32
CA TYR A 88 1.63 -31.59 8.61
C TYR A 88 2.25 -32.85 8.00
N GLY A 89 2.36 -33.91 8.84
CA GLY A 89 2.93 -35.18 8.42
C GLY A 89 2.00 -36.03 7.51
N SER A 90 0.73 -35.65 7.33
CA SER A 90 -0.19 -36.33 6.42
C SER A 90 -1.28 -35.40 5.92
N HIS A 91 -1.80 -35.73 4.73
CA HIS A 91 -2.94 -35.06 4.09
C HIS A 91 -4.19 -35.04 5.01
N GLU A 92 -4.46 -36.11 5.72
CA GLU A 92 -5.63 -36.24 6.59
C GLU A 92 -5.51 -35.34 7.82
N ALA A 93 -4.32 -35.25 8.41
CA ALA A 93 -4.08 -34.36 9.54
C ALA A 93 -4.27 -32.89 9.17
N PHE A 94 -3.73 -32.51 8.01
CA PHE A 94 -3.92 -31.17 7.45
C PHE A 94 -5.38 -30.90 7.16
N THR A 95 -6.07 -31.81 6.46
CA THR A 95 -7.47 -31.65 6.08
C THR A 95 -8.36 -31.46 7.31
N ARG A 96 -8.13 -32.24 8.38
CA ARG A 96 -8.88 -32.07 9.64
C ARG A 96 -8.62 -30.71 10.29
N ALA A 97 -7.34 -30.29 10.35
CA ALA A 97 -6.98 -29.00 10.94
C ALA A 97 -7.53 -27.82 10.13
N PHE A 98 -7.41 -27.88 8.80
CA PHE A 98 -7.93 -26.87 7.88
C PHE A 98 -9.46 -26.77 7.94
N THR A 99 -10.15 -27.92 7.92
CA THR A 99 -11.63 -27.96 8.02
C THR A 99 -12.11 -27.40 9.37
N LYS A 100 -11.39 -27.69 10.46
CA LYS A 100 -11.71 -27.11 11.78
C LYS A 100 -11.56 -25.59 11.79
N ALA A 101 -10.58 -25.04 11.06
CA ALA A 101 -10.26 -23.61 11.02
C ALA A 101 -11.20 -22.84 10.06
N TYR A 102 -11.46 -23.38 8.88
CA TYR A 102 -12.19 -22.68 7.79
C TYR A 102 -13.63 -23.23 7.57
N GLY A 103 -14.06 -24.23 8.32
CA GLY A 103 -15.40 -24.83 8.19
C GLY A 103 -15.57 -25.76 7.00
N VAL A 104 -14.63 -25.75 6.04
CA VAL A 104 -14.68 -26.61 4.82
C VAL A 104 -13.29 -27.16 4.50
N GLY A 105 -13.26 -28.34 3.84
CA GLY A 105 -11.98 -28.97 3.48
C GLY A 105 -11.20 -28.19 2.41
N PRO A 106 -9.84 -28.38 2.35
CA PRO A 106 -8.94 -27.58 1.50
C PRO A 106 -9.31 -27.60 0.02
N ARG A 107 -9.73 -28.76 -0.51
CA ARG A 107 -10.14 -28.91 -1.92
C ARG A 107 -11.38 -28.08 -2.25
N ARG A 108 -12.41 -28.11 -1.37
CA ARG A 108 -13.64 -27.34 -1.56
C ARG A 108 -13.37 -25.85 -1.37
N TRP A 109 -12.54 -25.50 -0.40
CA TRP A 109 -12.13 -24.13 -0.12
C TRP A 109 -11.37 -23.52 -1.29
N ARG A 110 -10.43 -24.25 -1.94
CA ARG A 110 -9.72 -23.80 -3.17
C ARG A 110 -10.68 -23.44 -4.31
N GLY A 111 -11.76 -24.21 -4.48
CA GLY A 111 -12.76 -23.96 -5.52
C GLY A 111 -13.73 -22.82 -5.20
N ARG A 112 -13.92 -22.54 -3.91
CA ARG A 112 -14.78 -21.45 -3.42
C ARG A 112 -14.19 -20.86 -2.15
N PRO A 113 -13.18 -20.00 -2.30
CA PRO A 113 -12.46 -19.45 -1.16
C PRO A 113 -13.34 -18.47 -0.37
N THR A 114 -13.10 -18.43 0.93
CA THR A 114 -13.57 -17.41 1.85
C THR A 114 -12.39 -16.52 2.26
N GLN A 115 -12.48 -15.82 3.39
CA GLN A 115 -11.37 -15.04 3.92
C GLN A 115 -10.17 -15.92 4.29
N ILE A 116 -8.95 -15.44 4.04
CA ILE A 116 -7.71 -16.12 4.43
C ILE A 116 -7.46 -16.01 5.94
N ARG A 117 -7.72 -14.83 6.52
CA ARG A 117 -7.47 -14.53 7.91
C ARG A 117 -8.41 -15.29 8.82
N LEU A 118 -7.86 -15.90 9.88
CA LEU A 118 -8.60 -16.56 10.95
C LEU A 118 -8.73 -15.58 12.14
N ALA A 119 -9.72 -15.81 13.00
CA ALA A 119 -9.89 -15.00 14.21
C ALA A 119 -8.61 -15.02 15.07
N SER A 120 -8.10 -13.86 15.41
CA SER A 120 -6.88 -13.65 16.20
C SER A 120 -7.13 -12.62 17.30
N PRO A 121 -6.82 -12.93 18.57
CA PRO A 121 -6.91 -11.92 19.63
C PRO A 121 -5.86 -10.80 19.50
N SER A 122 -4.70 -11.09 18.88
CA SER A 122 -3.59 -10.14 18.71
C SER A 122 -3.64 -9.37 17.39
N ASP A 123 -4.55 -9.71 16.49
CA ASP A 123 -4.62 -9.17 15.13
C ASP A 123 -3.32 -9.33 14.30
N VAL A 124 -2.40 -10.19 14.75
CA VAL A 124 -1.22 -10.59 13.95
C VAL A 124 -1.64 -11.68 12.99
N HIS A 125 -1.45 -11.46 11.70
CA HIS A 125 -1.83 -12.37 10.63
C HIS A 125 -0.68 -12.64 9.67
N PHE A 126 -0.78 -13.75 8.91
CA PHE A 126 0.07 -13.97 7.76
C PHE A 126 -0.19 -12.88 6.71
N HIS A 127 0.89 -12.26 6.22
CA HIS A 127 0.85 -11.25 5.17
C HIS A 127 1.62 -11.76 3.94
N PRO A 128 0.97 -11.93 2.78
CA PRO A 128 1.66 -12.31 1.55
C PRO A 128 2.74 -11.28 1.16
N PRO A 129 3.84 -11.70 0.50
CA PRO A 129 4.14 -13.05 0.04
C PRO A 129 4.73 -14.01 1.08
N GLY A 130 5.21 -13.57 2.24
CA GLY A 130 5.86 -14.47 3.19
C GLY A 130 6.02 -13.97 4.62
N SER A 131 5.63 -12.73 4.93
CA SER A 131 5.89 -12.11 6.24
C SER A 131 4.71 -12.19 7.22
N LEU A 132 4.95 -11.76 8.45
CA LEU A 132 3.93 -11.47 9.45
C LEU A 132 3.86 -9.96 9.65
N ARG A 133 2.67 -9.43 9.78
CA ARG A 133 2.48 -8.04 10.18
C ARG A 133 2.04 -8.00 11.63
N LEU A 134 2.80 -7.32 12.45
CA LEU A 134 2.31 -6.87 13.75
C LEU A 134 1.13 -5.93 13.49
N PRO A 135 0.06 -5.97 14.32
CA PRO A 135 -0.93 -4.93 14.26
C PRO A 135 -0.18 -3.61 14.43
N ALA A 136 -0.43 -2.67 13.53
CA ALA A 136 0.11 -1.34 13.69
C ALA A 136 -0.21 -0.90 15.13
N GLN A 137 0.80 -0.41 15.85
CA GLN A 137 0.59 0.12 17.21
C GLN A 137 -0.46 1.25 17.19
N LYS A 138 -0.67 1.83 16.02
CA LYS A 138 -1.74 2.76 15.65
C LYS A 138 -2.66 2.04 14.65
N LYS A 139 -3.95 1.90 14.96
CA LYS A 139 -4.93 1.42 13.97
C LYS A 139 -4.84 2.31 12.74
N VAL A 140 -4.73 1.69 11.56
CA VAL A 140 -4.84 2.43 10.29
C VAL A 140 -6.20 3.12 10.30
N THR A 141 -6.17 4.43 10.30
CA THR A 141 -7.37 5.27 10.28
C THR A 141 -7.75 5.60 8.83
N SER A 142 -8.93 6.16 8.62
CA SER A 142 -9.29 6.74 7.31
C SER A 142 -8.34 7.86 6.88
N MET A 143 -7.68 8.52 7.83
CA MET A 143 -6.67 9.55 7.57
C MET A 143 -5.38 8.95 7.02
N ASP A 144 -4.92 7.82 7.57
CA ASP A 144 -3.76 7.10 7.02
C ASP A 144 -4.04 6.62 5.58
N LEU A 145 -5.29 6.19 5.30
CA LEU A 145 -5.69 5.83 3.93
C LEU A 145 -5.62 7.05 3.00
N LEU A 146 -6.08 8.21 3.44
CA LEU A 146 -6.04 9.45 2.64
C LEU A 146 -4.60 9.86 2.35
N THR A 147 -3.71 9.82 3.34
CA THR A 147 -2.28 10.08 3.18
C THR A 147 -1.66 9.12 2.16
N ASN A 148 -1.92 7.81 2.28
CA ASN A 148 -1.45 6.81 1.32
C ASN A 148 -1.97 7.07 -0.11
N MET A 149 -3.21 7.57 -0.28
CA MET A 149 -3.73 7.92 -1.60
C MET A 149 -2.98 9.11 -2.21
N VAL A 150 -2.57 10.09 -1.40
CA VAL A 150 -1.75 11.22 -1.85
C VAL A 150 -0.33 10.78 -2.17
N GLU A 151 0.29 9.94 -1.34
CA GLU A 151 1.61 9.36 -1.61
C GLU A 151 1.63 8.61 -2.94
N HIS A 152 0.62 7.74 -3.17
CA HIS A 152 0.46 7.04 -4.43
C HIS A 152 0.28 8.01 -5.62
N HIS A 153 -0.47 9.11 -5.44
CA HIS A 153 -0.63 10.12 -6.48
C HIS A 153 0.68 10.78 -6.85
N VAL A 154 1.49 11.19 -5.87
CA VAL A 154 2.81 11.82 -6.09
C VAL A 154 3.75 10.84 -6.79
N TRP A 155 3.85 9.60 -6.28
CA TRP A 155 4.67 8.56 -6.87
C TRP A 155 4.29 8.27 -8.33
N LEU A 156 3.00 8.02 -8.61
CA LEU A 156 2.55 7.68 -9.97
C LEU A 156 2.76 8.84 -10.95
N THR A 157 2.60 10.08 -10.49
CA THR A 157 2.92 11.27 -11.31
C THR A 157 4.41 11.26 -11.68
N GLY A 158 5.29 10.91 -10.75
CA GLY A 158 6.74 10.77 -11.00
C GLY A 158 7.06 9.68 -12.01
N GLU A 159 6.42 8.49 -11.91
CA GLU A 159 6.57 7.41 -12.88
C GLU A 159 6.13 7.85 -14.29
N MET A 160 5.00 8.54 -14.39
CA MET A 160 4.50 9.08 -15.67
C MET A 160 5.46 10.08 -16.30
N ILE A 161 6.04 11.00 -15.50
CA ILE A 161 7.07 11.94 -15.95
C ILE A 161 8.34 11.18 -16.39
N GLY A 162 8.72 10.12 -15.66
CA GLY A 162 9.79 9.20 -16.03
C GLY A 162 9.57 8.57 -17.40
N CYS A 163 8.38 8.06 -17.64
CA CYS A 163 7.97 7.50 -18.93
C CYS A 163 7.99 8.56 -20.06
N ALA A 164 7.44 9.73 -19.79
CA ALA A 164 7.38 10.84 -20.76
C ALA A 164 8.77 11.35 -21.17
N SER A 165 9.81 11.19 -20.33
CA SER A 165 11.19 11.56 -20.66
C SER A 165 11.80 10.77 -21.83
N ARG A 166 11.14 9.69 -22.28
CA ARG A 166 11.55 8.88 -23.43
C ARG A 166 10.90 9.33 -24.74
N LEU A 167 9.99 10.28 -24.69
CA LEU A 167 9.25 10.80 -25.85
C LEU A 167 9.94 12.05 -26.42
N THR A 168 9.72 12.28 -27.71
CA THR A 168 10.12 13.55 -28.38
C THR A 168 9.12 14.65 -28.04
N ASP A 169 9.53 15.92 -28.24
CA ASP A 169 8.62 17.06 -28.06
C ASP A 169 7.38 16.94 -28.94
N GLU A 170 7.52 16.48 -30.19
CA GLU A 170 6.40 16.24 -31.10
C GLU A 170 5.40 15.23 -30.55
N GLN A 171 5.90 14.15 -29.90
CA GLN A 171 5.03 13.15 -29.26
C GLN A 171 4.40 13.69 -27.98
N LEU A 172 5.10 14.49 -27.20
CA LEU A 172 4.60 15.11 -25.98
C LEU A 172 3.49 16.15 -26.29
N ASP A 173 3.56 16.82 -27.43
CA ASP A 173 2.66 17.89 -27.83
C ASP A 173 1.55 17.40 -28.81
N ALA A 174 1.56 16.10 -29.14
CA ALA A 174 0.51 15.51 -29.97
C ALA A 174 -0.85 15.57 -29.25
N PRO A 175 -1.93 16.04 -29.93
CA PRO A 175 -3.28 16.03 -29.35
C PRO A 175 -3.74 14.62 -28.98
N ILE A 176 -4.31 14.46 -27.81
CA ILE A 176 -4.81 13.14 -27.34
C ILE A 176 -6.15 12.77 -28.03
N GLY A 177 -6.78 13.72 -28.71
CA GLY A 177 -8.02 13.47 -29.49
C GLY A 177 -9.27 13.24 -28.62
N LEU A 178 -9.24 13.68 -27.39
CA LEU A 178 -10.36 13.69 -26.48
C LEU A 178 -10.65 15.16 -26.10
N ASP A 179 -11.79 15.66 -26.52
CA ASP A 179 -12.27 17.01 -26.15
C ASP A 179 -12.81 16.96 -24.70
N VAL A 180 -11.91 17.10 -23.74
CA VAL A 180 -12.26 17.11 -22.30
C VAL A 180 -12.00 18.49 -21.71
N ASP A 181 -12.55 19.51 -22.14
CA ASP A 181 -12.40 20.92 -21.85
C ASP A 181 -12.09 21.70 -23.15
N GLU A 182 -12.23 22.99 -23.14
CA GLU A 182 -12.03 23.86 -24.31
C GLU A 182 -10.58 23.87 -24.87
N ASP A 183 -9.64 23.27 -24.11
CA ASP A 183 -8.23 23.24 -24.48
C ASP A 183 -7.80 21.90 -25.07
N VAL A 184 -6.89 21.94 -26.05
CA VAL A 184 -6.28 20.77 -26.66
C VAL A 184 -5.39 20.07 -25.62
N GLN A 185 -5.80 18.89 -25.19
CA GLN A 185 -5.05 18.10 -24.21
C GLN A 185 -3.89 17.36 -24.89
N THR A 186 -2.69 17.46 -24.30
CA THR A 186 -1.48 16.76 -24.71
C THR A 186 -0.85 16.03 -23.50
N ILE A 187 0.09 15.11 -23.74
CA ILE A 187 0.83 14.49 -22.64
C ILE A 187 1.53 15.57 -21.79
N ARG A 188 2.16 16.55 -22.44
CA ARG A 188 2.85 17.65 -21.79
C ARG A 188 1.91 18.46 -20.90
N SER A 189 0.79 18.95 -21.45
CA SER A 189 -0.14 19.79 -20.70
C SER A 189 -0.76 19.06 -19.51
N LEU A 190 -1.14 17.80 -19.67
CA LEU A 190 -1.71 17.00 -18.60
C LEU A 190 -0.69 16.70 -17.47
N LEU A 191 0.56 16.38 -17.80
CA LEU A 191 1.60 16.13 -16.81
C LEU A 191 1.98 17.42 -16.07
N SER A 192 2.16 18.52 -16.79
CA SER A 192 2.43 19.81 -16.17
C SER A 192 1.31 20.22 -15.22
N ARG A 193 0.05 20.00 -15.61
CA ARG A 193 -1.13 20.28 -14.78
C ARG A 193 -1.25 19.34 -13.58
N LEU A 194 -0.83 18.07 -13.67
CA LEU A 194 -0.78 17.16 -12.52
C LEU A 194 0.16 17.67 -11.41
N VAL A 195 1.33 18.18 -11.78
CA VAL A 195 2.27 18.81 -10.86
C VAL A 195 1.77 20.18 -10.41
N GLY A 196 1.27 20.98 -11.37
CA GLY A 196 0.79 22.33 -11.14
C GLY A 196 -0.39 22.38 -10.18
N GLN A 197 -1.26 21.39 -10.21
CA GLN A 197 -2.38 21.33 -9.28
C GLN A 197 -1.92 21.20 -7.82
N MET A 198 -0.88 20.41 -7.54
CA MET A 198 -0.29 20.35 -6.20
C MET A 198 0.38 21.67 -5.82
N GLY A 199 1.17 22.27 -6.73
CA GLY A 199 1.84 23.55 -6.49
C GLY A 199 0.85 24.71 -6.26
N MET A 200 -0.23 24.76 -7.02
CA MET A 200 -1.29 25.76 -6.83
C MET A 200 -1.94 25.66 -5.43
N TRP A 201 -2.28 24.43 -4.98
CA TRP A 201 -2.86 24.25 -3.69
C TRP A 201 -1.86 24.46 -2.55
N ASN A 202 -0.58 24.12 -2.73
CA ASN A 202 0.47 24.49 -1.79
C ASN A 202 0.56 26.02 -1.65
N ALA A 203 0.55 26.74 -2.76
CA ALA A 203 0.57 28.19 -2.73
C ALA A 203 -0.65 28.78 -2.01
N ALA A 204 -1.86 28.26 -2.30
CA ALA A 204 -3.10 28.69 -1.64
C ALA A 204 -3.08 28.39 -0.12
N MET A 205 -2.53 27.26 0.32
CA MET A 205 -2.42 26.91 1.74
C MET A 205 -1.37 27.74 2.47
N ASP A 206 -0.35 28.21 1.76
CA ASP A 206 0.73 29.05 2.29
C ASP A 206 0.46 30.56 2.13
N ASP A 207 -0.74 30.94 1.67
CA ASP A 207 -1.12 32.33 1.36
C ASP A 207 -0.16 33.02 0.38
N ARG A 208 0.19 32.29 -0.70
CA ARG A 208 1.11 32.74 -1.78
C ARG A 208 0.40 32.71 -3.14
N ASP A 209 0.83 33.56 -4.05
CA ASP A 209 0.42 33.51 -5.44
C ASP A 209 1.06 32.30 -6.15
N TYR A 210 0.31 31.68 -7.06
CA TYR A 210 0.80 30.64 -7.94
C TYR A 210 1.17 31.21 -9.31
N ASP A 211 2.38 30.90 -9.79
CA ASP A 211 2.84 31.34 -11.10
C ASP A 211 2.37 30.37 -12.19
N TRP A 212 1.30 30.74 -12.88
CA TRP A 212 0.71 29.96 -13.96
C TRP A 212 1.62 29.82 -15.18
N SER A 213 2.59 30.73 -15.39
CA SER A 213 3.53 30.66 -16.52
C SER A 213 4.42 29.42 -16.46
N LEU A 214 4.59 28.81 -15.29
CA LEU A 214 5.32 27.56 -15.11
C LEU A 214 4.72 26.40 -15.91
N GLU A 215 3.43 26.44 -16.22
CA GLU A 215 2.73 25.38 -16.96
C GLU A 215 2.77 25.63 -18.48
N GLU A 216 3.24 26.79 -18.94
CA GLU A 216 3.34 27.11 -20.35
C GLU A 216 4.47 26.34 -21.04
N HIS A 217 4.12 25.32 -21.80
CA HIS A 217 5.06 24.47 -22.56
C HIS A 217 6.23 23.93 -21.69
N GLU A 218 5.91 23.49 -20.48
CA GLU A 218 6.90 23.04 -19.50
C GLU A 218 7.70 21.83 -19.99
N SER A 219 9.02 21.83 -19.79
CA SER A 219 9.85 20.68 -20.11
C SER A 219 9.67 19.55 -19.09
N VAL A 220 9.89 18.29 -19.53
CA VAL A 220 9.82 17.10 -18.64
C VAL A 220 10.83 17.21 -17.48
N ALA A 221 12.00 17.82 -17.72
CA ALA A 221 13.01 18.04 -16.69
C ALA A 221 12.50 19.02 -15.62
N SER A 222 11.87 20.15 -16.04
CA SER A 222 11.25 21.11 -15.12
C SER A 222 10.12 20.49 -14.32
N MET A 223 9.24 19.68 -14.95
CA MET A 223 8.17 18.95 -14.24
C MET A 223 8.71 18.05 -13.15
N ARG A 224 9.82 17.33 -13.43
CA ARG A 224 10.48 16.46 -12.45
C ARG A 224 11.04 17.24 -11.27
N GLU A 225 11.72 18.35 -11.55
CA GLU A 225 12.28 19.22 -10.52
C GLU A 225 11.16 19.82 -9.66
N ARG A 226 10.13 20.35 -10.30
CA ARG A 226 8.97 20.91 -9.61
C ARG A 226 8.23 19.86 -8.78
N LEU A 227 8.01 18.64 -9.29
CA LEU A 227 7.40 17.54 -8.52
C LEU A 227 8.22 17.18 -7.28
N SER A 228 9.56 17.23 -7.36
CA SER A 228 10.43 16.93 -6.21
C SER A 228 10.26 17.90 -5.04
N VAL A 229 9.69 19.07 -5.29
CA VAL A 229 9.38 20.09 -4.29
C VAL A 229 7.90 20.07 -3.92
N GLU A 230 7.02 20.16 -4.93
CA GLU A 230 5.58 20.31 -4.72
C GLU A 230 4.91 19.04 -4.17
N GLY A 231 5.37 17.86 -4.59
CA GLY A 231 4.82 16.60 -4.10
C GLY A 231 5.00 16.40 -2.59
N PRO A 232 6.23 16.44 -2.06
CA PRO A 232 6.48 16.35 -0.63
C PRO A 232 5.81 17.46 0.19
N THR A 233 5.76 18.70 -0.34
CA THR A 233 5.10 19.83 0.31
C THR A 233 3.59 19.57 0.43
N TYR A 234 2.94 19.15 -0.65
CA TYR A 234 1.53 18.82 -0.66
C TYR A 234 1.20 17.66 0.30
N LEU A 235 2.03 16.61 0.30
CA LEU A 235 1.91 15.50 1.23
C LEU A 235 2.03 15.96 2.69
N GLY A 236 2.96 16.87 2.98
CA GLY A 236 3.13 17.47 4.30
C GLY A 236 1.89 18.24 4.75
N HIS A 237 1.33 19.10 3.89
CA HIS A 237 0.10 19.84 4.18
C HIS A 237 -1.10 18.91 4.43
N VAL A 238 -1.29 17.88 3.59
CA VAL A 238 -2.36 16.90 3.79
C VAL A 238 -2.18 16.14 5.10
N GLY A 239 -0.94 15.72 5.41
CA GLY A 239 -0.61 15.04 6.67
C GLY A 239 -0.97 15.90 7.87
N GLU A 240 -0.58 17.17 7.87
CA GLU A 240 -0.88 18.13 8.95
C GLU A 240 -2.39 18.35 9.12
N VAL A 241 -3.13 18.56 8.03
CA VAL A 241 -4.60 18.68 8.06
C VAL A 241 -5.26 17.44 8.66
N CYS A 242 -4.77 16.26 8.28
CA CYS A 242 -5.27 14.98 8.79
C CYS A 242 -4.96 14.79 10.28
N GLU A 243 -3.72 15.05 10.71
CA GLU A 243 -3.29 14.90 12.10
C GLU A 243 -4.03 15.84 13.04
N GLN A 244 -4.32 17.06 12.58
CA GLN A 244 -5.06 18.07 13.34
C GLN A 244 -6.58 17.92 13.24
N GLY A 245 -7.09 17.00 12.42
CA GLY A 245 -8.54 16.78 12.24
C GLY A 245 -9.26 17.95 11.56
N ARG A 246 -8.58 18.69 10.67
CA ARG A 246 -9.04 19.96 10.07
C ARG A 246 -9.67 19.80 8.69
N LEU A 247 -10.15 18.62 8.31
CA LEU A 247 -10.75 18.39 6.98
C LEU A 247 -11.98 19.27 6.71
N ASP A 248 -12.73 19.62 7.74
CA ASP A 248 -13.90 20.49 7.64
C ASP A 248 -13.57 21.99 7.78
N ASP A 249 -12.32 22.34 8.11
CA ASP A 249 -11.89 23.74 8.15
C ASP A 249 -11.91 24.32 6.72
N THR A 250 -12.24 25.60 6.66
CA THR A 250 -12.38 26.33 5.38
C THR A 250 -11.21 27.28 5.16
N PHE A 251 -10.88 27.49 3.90
CA PHE A 251 -9.97 28.53 3.44
C PHE A 251 -10.56 29.25 2.24
N VAL A 252 -10.03 30.42 1.94
CA VAL A 252 -10.46 31.24 0.78
C VAL A 252 -9.48 31.02 -0.35
N ASP A 253 -9.97 30.53 -1.50
CA ASP A 253 -9.19 30.50 -2.72
C ASP A 253 -9.41 31.81 -3.49
N ALA A 254 -8.36 32.63 -3.49
CA ALA A 254 -8.34 33.90 -4.22
C ALA A 254 -7.84 33.76 -5.68
N THR A 255 -7.43 32.54 -6.11
CA THR A 255 -6.94 32.27 -7.46
C THR A 255 -8.08 32.12 -8.48
N CYS A 256 -9.30 31.90 -8.01
CA CYS A 256 -10.51 31.90 -8.83
C CYS A 256 -10.89 33.31 -9.30
N ALA A 257 -11.59 33.42 -10.44
CA ALA A 257 -12.10 34.71 -10.95
C ALA A 257 -12.99 35.48 -9.95
N GLN A 258 -13.60 34.74 -8.99
CA GLN A 258 -14.25 35.27 -7.81
C GLN A 258 -13.72 34.43 -6.63
N ALA A 259 -13.37 35.07 -5.52
CA ALA A 259 -12.90 34.36 -4.33
C ALA A 259 -13.98 33.36 -3.85
N GLU A 260 -13.61 32.10 -3.73
CA GLU A 260 -14.47 31.02 -3.30
C GLU A 260 -13.98 30.43 -1.98
N VAL A 261 -14.88 29.82 -1.23
CA VAL A 261 -14.57 29.18 0.05
C VAL A 261 -14.66 27.69 -0.08
N PHE A 262 -13.54 27.00 0.19
CA PHE A 262 -13.45 25.55 0.15
C PHE A 262 -13.07 24.97 1.51
N THR A 263 -13.39 23.69 1.72
CA THR A 263 -12.85 22.93 2.85
C THR A 263 -11.57 22.22 2.43
N TYR A 264 -10.64 21.97 3.36
CA TYR A 264 -9.44 21.19 3.07
C TYR A 264 -9.79 19.78 2.56
N GLY A 265 -10.79 19.11 3.15
CA GLY A 265 -11.26 17.82 2.69
C GLY A 265 -11.83 17.86 1.26
N GLY A 266 -12.58 18.92 0.93
CA GLY A 266 -13.08 19.15 -0.44
C GLY A 266 -11.96 19.34 -1.44
N MET A 267 -10.96 20.15 -1.11
CA MET A 267 -9.77 20.38 -1.93
C MET A 267 -8.99 19.08 -2.18
N ILE A 268 -8.70 18.30 -1.14
CA ILE A 268 -7.97 17.02 -1.27
C ILE A 268 -8.74 16.04 -2.15
N ALA A 269 -10.06 15.93 -1.95
CA ALA A 269 -10.93 15.08 -2.76
C ALA A 269 -10.94 15.53 -4.25
N HIS A 270 -10.98 16.85 -4.48
CA HIS A 270 -10.87 17.42 -5.83
C HIS A 270 -9.55 17.04 -6.50
N VAL A 271 -8.41 17.28 -5.82
CA VAL A 271 -7.09 16.95 -6.36
C VAL A 271 -7.03 15.47 -6.76
N LEU A 272 -7.37 14.56 -5.84
CA LEU A 272 -7.29 13.13 -6.10
C LEU A 272 -8.21 12.67 -7.23
N THR A 273 -9.43 13.22 -7.33
CA THR A 273 -10.42 12.84 -8.34
C THR A 273 -10.02 13.35 -9.73
N PHE A 274 -9.70 14.65 -9.85
CA PHE A 274 -9.30 15.22 -11.14
C PHE A 274 -7.93 14.72 -11.61
N ALA A 275 -7.02 14.48 -10.66
CA ALA A 275 -5.74 13.83 -10.98
C ALA A 275 -5.96 12.40 -11.52
N ALA A 276 -6.93 11.63 -11.00
CA ALA A 276 -7.22 10.29 -11.51
C ALA A 276 -7.67 10.34 -12.98
N HIS A 277 -8.53 11.31 -13.36
CA HIS A 277 -8.91 11.51 -14.76
C HIS A 277 -7.71 11.83 -15.64
N ARG A 278 -6.87 12.80 -15.24
CA ARG A 278 -5.68 13.18 -16.01
C ARG A 278 -4.69 12.04 -16.13
N ARG A 279 -4.41 11.31 -15.05
CA ARG A 279 -3.51 10.13 -15.08
C ARG A 279 -4.01 9.06 -16.04
N THR A 280 -5.32 8.81 -16.10
CA THR A 280 -5.90 7.87 -17.06
C THR A 280 -5.63 8.30 -18.50
N LEU A 281 -5.82 9.57 -18.82
CA LEU A 281 -5.55 10.12 -20.15
C LEU A 281 -4.06 10.03 -20.50
N VAL A 282 -3.18 10.38 -19.56
CA VAL A 282 -1.73 10.25 -19.74
C VAL A 282 -1.32 8.80 -19.98
N ALA A 283 -1.83 7.85 -19.18
CA ALA A 283 -1.50 6.43 -19.34
C ALA A 283 -1.92 5.90 -20.72
N LEU A 284 -3.12 6.24 -21.19
CA LEU A 284 -3.60 5.87 -22.52
C LEU A 284 -2.76 6.51 -23.62
N ALA A 285 -2.37 7.77 -23.48
CA ALA A 285 -1.55 8.48 -24.46
C ALA A 285 -0.11 7.94 -24.50
N LEU A 286 0.48 7.60 -23.35
CA LEU A 286 1.79 6.95 -23.26
C LEU A 286 1.76 5.56 -23.94
N ASP A 287 0.72 4.76 -23.70
CA ASP A 287 0.54 3.45 -24.33
C ASP A 287 0.43 3.60 -25.85
N ALA A 288 -0.36 4.55 -26.33
CA ALA A 288 -0.49 4.86 -27.76
C ALA A 288 0.83 5.35 -28.40
N ALA A 289 1.69 6.02 -27.61
CA ALA A 289 3.03 6.44 -28.03
C ALA A 289 4.09 5.30 -27.93
N GLY A 290 3.69 4.09 -27.55
CA GLY A 290 4.56 2.91 -27.45
C GLY A 290 5.24 2.71 -26.10
N ILE A 291 4.86 3.45 -25.07
CA ILE A 291 5.34 3.32 -23.68
C ILE A 291 4.36 2.43 -22.92
N THR A 292 4.60 1.13 -22.88
CA THR A 292 3.66 0.12 -22.35
C THR A 292 4.06 -0.45 -20.98
N ASP A 293 5.17 -0.04 -20.41
CA ASP A 293 5.76 -0.57 -19.18
C ASP A 293 5.30 0.15 -17.90
N LEU A 294 4.59 1.27 -18.01
CA LEU A 294 4.01 1.99 -16.87
C LEU A 294 2.91 1.15 -16.17
N GLY A 295 2.14 0.35 -16.92
CA GLY A 295 0.92 -0.28 -16.43
C GLY A 295 -0.17 0.74 -16.11
N TRP A 296 -1.11 0.37 -15.23
CA TRP A 296 -2.24 1.22 -14.83
C TRP A 296 -2.01 1.98 -13.50
N GLY A 297 -0.82 1.85 -12.90
CA GLY A 297 -0.53 2.48 -11.61
C GLY A 297 -1.44 1.98 -10.48
N ASP A 298 -1.66 0.65 -10.39
CA ASP A 298 -2.57 0.05 -9.42
C ASP A 298 -2.07 0.25 -7.98
N PRO A 299 -2.84 0.95 -7.12
CA PRO A 299 -2.46 1.15 -5.72
C PRO A 299 -2.20 -0.15 -4.95
N MET A 300 -2.86 -1.27 -5.33
CA MET A 300 -2.64 -2.57 -4.69
C MET A 300 -1.23 -3.11 -4.95
N ARG A 301 -0.69 -2.87 -6.15
CA ARG A 301 0.70 -3.22 -6.48
C ARG A 301 1.67 -2.30 -5.77
N TRP A 302 1.39 -1.00 -5.78
CA TRP A 302 2.21 -0.01 -5.11
C TRP A 302 2.38 -0.31 -3.62
N VAL A 303 1.31 -0.65 -2.89
CA VAL A 303 1.39 -1.04 -1.46
C VAL A 303 2.17 -2.34 -1.24
N ALA A 304 2.22 -3.24 -2.24
CA ALA A 304 2.90 -4.54 -2.13
C ALA A 304 4.41 -4.46 -2.43
N GLU A 305 4.88 -3.39 -3.05
CA GLU A 305 6.28 -3.20 -3.42
C GLU A 305 6.96 -2.27 -2.40
N PRO A 306 8.21 -2.53 -1.96
CA PRO A 306 8.95 -1.58 -1.15
C PRO A 306 9.26 -0.34 -2.00
N HIS A 307 8.91 0.82 -1.48
CA HIS A 307 9.27 2.11 -2.07
C HIS A 307 10.34 2.74 -1.16
N ASP A 308 11.56 2.87 -1.71
CA ASP A 308 12.69 3.57 -1.05
C ASP A 308 12.53 5.08 -1.17
#